data_f356b658a9f859e8fa791de4791d8713
#
_entry.id   f356b658a9f859e8fa791de4791d8713
#
_cell.length_a   1.000
_cell.length_b   1.000
_cell.length_c   1.000
_cell.angle_alpha   90.00
_cell.angle_beta   90.00
_cell.angle_gamma   90.00
#
_symmetry.space_group_name_H-M   'P 1'
#
loop_
_entity.id
_entity.type
_entity.pdbx_description
1 polymer ?
#
loop_
_entity_poly.entity_id
_entity_poly.type
_entity_poly.pdbx_seq_one_letter_code
_entity_poly.pdbx_strand_id
1 'polypeptide(L)' 'MKFCFGDIVVVEKNQIGVVVKSWCKSLLGAEASHDVYVRMTGQIVNYPESQIQRYMVRHKYLDEQEVEWNNNAIYG' A
#
# COMPACT_ATOMS: atom_id res chain seq x y z
N MET A 1 -8.38 8.80 5.35
CA MET A 1 -7.70 7.51 5.57
C MET A 1 -6.51 7.39 4.64
N LYS A 2 -5.48 6.72 5.10
CA LYS A 2 -4.21 6.64 4.38
C LYS A 2 -4.22 5.64 3.23
N PHE A 3 -5.06 4.61 3.33
CA PHE A 3 -5.15 3.53 2.34
C PHE A 3 -6.59 3.36 1.87
N CYS A 4 -6.75 2.89 0.64
CA CYS A 4 -8.05 2.68 0.01
C CYS A 4 -8.17 1.25 -0.49
N PHE A 5 -9.39 0.83 -0.78
CA PHE A 5 -9.66 -0.46 -1.41
C PHE A 5 -8.80 -0.65 -2.65
N GLY A 6 -8.17 -1.80 -2.74
CA GLY A 6 -7.33 -2.14 -3.88
C GLY A 6 -5.87 -1.75 -3.73
N ASP A 7 -5.51 -0.96 -2.71
CA ASP A 7 -4.11 -0.61 -2.48
C ASP A 7 -3.31 -1.85 -2.11
N ILE A 8 -2.12 -1.97 -2.70
CA ILE A 8 -1.19 -3.04 -2.38
C ILE A 8 -0.29 -2.55 -1.25
N VAL A 9 -0.24 -3.32 -0.18
CA VAL A 9 0.42 -2.94 1.06
C VAL A 9 1.30 -4.06 1.58
N VAL A 10 2.18 -3.70 2.51
CA VAL A 10 2.99 -4.65 3.27
C VAL A 10 2.53 -4.62 4.72
N VAL A 11 2.26 -5.78 5.25
CA VAL A 11 1.84 -5.96 6.64
C VAL A 11 2.91 -6.73 7.42
N GLU A 12 2.60 -7.20 8.59
CA GLU A 12 3.59 -7.86 9.45
C GLU A 12 4.36 -8.96 8.73
N LYS A 13 5.59 -9.20 9.15
CA LYS A 13 6.48 -10.22 8.57
C LYS A 13 6.75 -10.01 7.07
N ASN A 14 6.69 -8.76 6.62
CA ASN A 14 6.92 -8.39 5.21
C ASN A 14 5.99 -9.11 4.24
N GLN A 15 4.76 -9.39 4.65
CA GLN A 15 3.79 -10.05 3.80
C GLN A 15 3.04 -9.02 2.95
N ILE A 16 2.83 -9.35 1.69
CA ILE A 16 2.11 -8.50 0.76
C ILE A 16 0.62 -8.81 0.85
N GLY A 17 -0.19 -7.76 0.84
CA GLY A 17 -1.63 -7.89 0.84
C GLY A 17 -2.32 -6.80 0.05
N VAL A 18 -3.62 -6.91 -0.05
CA VAL A 18 -4.48 -5.94 -0.74
C VAL A 18 -5.55 -5.48 0.24
N VAL A 19 -5.73 -4.17 0.33
CA VAL A 19 -6.78 -3.59 1.18
C VAL A 19 -8.15 -3.90 0.56
N VAL A 20 -9.00 -4.57 1.32
CA VAL A 20 -10.34 -4.95 0.86
C VAL A 20 -11.45 -4.20 1.58
N LYS A 21 -11.17 -3.63 2.73
CA LYS A 21 -12.12 -2.80 3.46
C LYS A 21 -11.37 -1.86 4.39
N SER A 22 -11.91 -0.67 4.57
CA SER A 22 -11.32 0.32 5.46
C SER A 22 -12.34 0.77 6.49
N TRP A 23 -11.88 1.00 7.71
CA TRP A 23 -12.67 1.42 8.85
C TRP A 23 -12.18 2.77 9.32
N CYS A 24 -13.09 3.70 9.45
CA CYS A 24 -12.76 5.04 9.91
C CYS A 24 -12.28 5.02 11.36
N LYS A 25 -11.52 6.05 11.72
CA LYS A 25 -11.13 6.28 13.09
C LYS A 25 -12.37 6.41 13.96
N SER A 26 -12.42 5.71 15.10
CA SER A 26 -13.56 5.76 15.99
C SER A 26 -13.61 7.06 16.77
N LEU A 27 -14.81 7.42 17.24
CA LEU A 27 -14.99 8.59 18.11
C LEU A 27 -14.24 8.45 19.45
N LEU A 28 -13.89 7.22 19.83
CA LEU A 28 -13.16 6.95 21.05
C LEU A 28 -11.64 7.10 20.88
N GLY A 29 -11.19 7.56 19.74
CA GLY A 29 -9.77 7.80 19.50
C GLY A 29 -9.00 6.63 18.93
N ALA A 30 -9.64 5.52 18.65
CA ALA A 30 -8.98 4.40 17.97
C ALA A 30 -8.59 4.81 16.56
N GLU A 31 -7.38 4.42 16.14
CA GLU A 31 -6.93 4.75 14.81
C GLU A 31 -7.73 3.99 13.73
N ALA A 32 -7.70 4.52 12.51
CA ALA A 32 -8.28 3.83 11.37
C ALA A 32 -7.61 2.47 11.19
N SER A 33 -8.36 1.51 10.66
CA SER A 33 -7.87 0.18 10.41
C SER A 33 -8.33 -0.29 9.04
N HIS A 34 -7.66 -1.32 8.53
CA HIS A 34 -7.96 -1.85 7.20
C HIS A 34 -7.97 -3.36 7.24
N ASP A 35 -8.98 -3.93 6.59
CA ASP A 35 -8.98 -5.37 6.33
C ASP A 35 -8.11 -5.64 5.12
N VAL A 36 -7.12 -6.48 5.28
CA VAL A 36 -6.13 -6.77 4.25
C VAL A 36 -6.20 -8.26 3.90
N TYR A 37 -6.37 -8.53 2.61
CA TYR A 37 -6.23 -9.89 2.10
C TYR A 37 -4.73 -10.19 1.98
N VAL A 38 -4.25 -11.09 2.82
CA VAL A 38 -2.83 -11.45 2.86
C VAL A 38 -2.59 -12.55 1.83
N ARG A 39 -1.78 -12.23 0.84
CA ARG A 39 -1.53 -13.11 -0.31
C ARG A 39 -1.00 -14.48 0.10
N MET A 40 -0.03 -14.50 1.02
CA MET A 40 0.65 -15.73 1.40
C MET A 40 -0.29 -16.74 2.08
N THR A 41 -1.20 -16.25 2.92
CA THR A 41 -2.09 -17.10 3.71
C THR A 41 -3.49 -17.23 3.12
N GLY A 42 -3.87 -16.33 2.21
CA GLY A 42 -5.22 -16.28 1.66
C GLY A 42 -6.27 -15.83 2.66
N GLN A 43 -5.86 -15.23 3.77
CA GLN A 43 -6.77 -14.79 4.83
C GLN A 43 -6.92 -13.28 4.82
N ILE A 44 -8.08 -12.83 5.28
CA ILE A 44 -8.34 -11.40 5.49
C ILE A 44 -8.11 -11.10 6.96
N VAL A 45 -7.21 -10.17 7.23
CA VAL A 45 -6.82 -9.79 8.60
C VAL A 45 -6.93 -8.29 8.73
N ASN A 46 -7.50 -7.83 9.85
CA ASN A 46 -7.58 -6.40 10.16
C ASN A 46 -6.27 -5.94 10.79
N TYR A 47 -5.70 -4.87 10.23
CA TYR A 47 -4.50 -4.24 10.77
C TYR A 47 -4.77 -2.77 11.05
N PRO A 48 -4.27 -2.23 12.17
CA PRO A 48 -4.31 -0.79 12.36
C PRO A 48 -3.44 -0.09 11.33
N GLU A 49 -3.84 1.11 10.95
CA GLU A 49 -3.19 1.86 9.88
C GLU A 49 -1.69 2.05 10.10
N SER A 50 -1.29 2.22 11.37
CA SER A 50 0.12 2.40 11.72
C SER A 50 1.00 1.18 11.44
N GLN A 51 0.40 -0.01 11.29
CA GLN A 51 1.12 -1.25 11.03
C GLN A 51 1.15 -1.61 9.55
N ILE A 52 0.61 -0.77 8.70
CA ILE A 52 0.52 -1.01 7.26
C ILE A 52 1.45 -0.04 6.55
N GLN A 53 2.23 -0.57 5.60
CA GLN A 53 3.09 0.23 4.75
C GLN A 53 2.69 0.06 3.30
N ARG A 54 2.80 1.15 2.53
CA ARG A 54 2.53 1.08 1.10
C ARG A 54 3.61 0.24 0.43
N TYR A 55 3.18 -0.72 -0.39
CA TYR A 55 4.12 -1.53 -1.16
C TYR A 55 4.58 -0.73 -2.36
N MET A 56 5.87 -0.44 -2.39
CA MET A 56 6.49 0.27 -3.51
C MET A 56 7.44 -0.68 -4.22
N VAL A 57 7.07 -1.08 -5.42
CA VAL A 57 7.97 -1.84 -6.28
C VAL A 57 8.76 -0.85 -7.11
N ARG A 58 10.05 -0.75 -6.84
CA ARG A 58 10.95 -0.06 -7.75
C ARG A 58 11.59 -1.10 -8.65
N HIS A 59 11.08 -1.20 -9.83
CA HIS A 59 11.64 -2.06 -10.85
C HIS A 59 12.69 -1.27 -11.62
N LYS A 60 13.87 -1.86 -11.83
CA LYS A 60 14.95 -1.21 -12.53
C LYS A 60 14.51 -0.62 -13.87
N TYR A 61 13.71 -1.36 -14.61
CA TYR A 61 13.18 -0.92 -15.90
C TYR A 61 12.32 0.34 -15.77
N LEU A 62 11.49 0.40 -14.75
CA LEU A 62 10.63 1.57 -14.51
C LEU A 62 11.45 2.78 -14.10
N ASP A 63 12.49 2.59 -13.30
CA ASP A 63 13.39 3.68 -12.92
C ASP A 63 14.11 4.24 -14.13
N GLU A 64 14.56 3.38 -15.04
CA GLU A 64 15.20 3.80 -16.29
C GLU A 64 14.22 4.57 -17.18
N GLN A 65 12.99 4.10 -17.30
CA GLN A 65 11.95 4.80 -18.06
C GLN A 65 11.61 6.15 -17.46
N GLU A 66 11.55 6.23 -16.15
CA GLU A 66 11.26 7.48 -15.47
C GLU A 66 12.32 8.52 -15.72
N VAL A 67 13.59 8.13 -15.67
CA VAL A 67 14.71 9.01 -15.97
C VAL A 67 14.65 9.49 -17.43
N GLU A 68 14.40 8.59 -18.35
CA GLU A 68 14.27 8.90 -19.77
C GLU A 68 13.13 9.88 -20.02
N TRP A 69 12.00 9.64 -19.38
CA TRP A 69 10.82 10.47 -19.48
C TRP A 69 11.09 11.88 -18.98
N ASN A 70 11.76 12.00 -17.84
CA ASN A 70 12.14 13.29 -17.27
C ASN A 70 13.09 14.04 -18.17
N ASN A 71 14.06 13.36 -18.78
CA ASN A 71 14.95 13.97 -19.73
C ASN A 71 14.21 14.48 -20.96
N ASN A 72 13.28 13.72 -21.48
CA ASN A 72 12.45 14.14 -22.60
C ASN A 72 11.58 15.35 -22.24
N ALA A 73 11.08 15.39 -21.03
CA ALA A 73 10.31 16.53 -20.56
C ALA A 73 11.15 17.81 -20.49
N ILE A 74 12.43 17.69 -20.20
CA ILE A 74 13.36 18.82 -20.15
C ILE A 74 13.75 19.28 -21.56
N TYR A 75 13.96 18.37 -22.48
CA TYR A 75 14.49 18.67 -23.81
C TYR A 75 13.43 18.73 -24.90
N GLY A 76 12.30 18.26 -24.63
CA GLY A 76 11.25 18.19 -25.61
C GLY A 76 9.91 18.66 -25.13
#